data_bf0e804f3e6f58742c297fc95aecba19
#
_entry.id   bf0e804f3e6f58742c297fc95aecba19
#
_cell.length_a   1.000
_cell.length_b   1.000
_cell.length_c   1.000
_cell.angle_alpha   90.00
_cell.angle_beta   90.00
_cell.angle_gamma   90.00
#
_symmetry.space_group_name_H-M   'P 1'
#
loop_
_entity.id
_entity.type
_entity.pdbx_description
1 polymer ?
#
loop_
_entity_poly.entity_id
_entity_poly.type
_entity_poly.pdbx_seq_one_letter_code
_entity_poly.pdbx_strand_id
1 'polypeptide(L)'
;MAEIMEEKNVQTPAETAAPAEAAAQAPAKKPEKSPADKKKRRRLIRRIIAIAVIAAMAVGGVRHFTKKNGGSSEVGKATVSYGAISSVVEGSGLVKAKNSETITLTTAGTVMDVFVEEGQKVEQVDPLFTIDSPNAATEVQKARDEVEGYQKQINTLQKDIAGLNLSPSYAGKLMDVVTLNPGDEISKGTKVATLADDTKMRLEQYYSYAYASELKAGQKVDVSIPALMTTVEGTVEAVHMVSRITPEGSKLFSAEIVIPNDGVLAKDMVATATATVGGDTVYPYEAAKLEYYRVGDLNSTVSGTVISSRLVDYLSVTPGQVLVQIDGEDSETEIFTAQQNLAEAQKKLESAQKNLDICNAVAPISGQIIGLSLTPGQELQANSTLVTVSDTSTVTVSATVDERNISYIKAGMPVNLDQWGTSAFGTVETVSLSSTVNNGVASYPITISADNTDGNLQVNSYVNYQIQASQNDNCLMVPIQAVRTVGLEDGSSATVVYVQADSRPDNALELPYQDEEIPSGFYPVQVEIGIQDTYNVEIKSGVNDGDTVFTQMITDQAWG
;
A
#
# COMPACT_ATOMS: atom_id res chain seq x y z
N MET A 1 48.33 8.96 6.05
CA MET A 1 48.65 8.75 7.48
C MET A 1 47.52 7.82 7.92
N ALA A 2 47.68 6.51 7.85
CA ALA A 2 48.44 5.68 8.81
C ALA A 2 47.80 5.83 10.19
N GLU A 3 47.31 4.88 10.84
CA GLU A 3 47.74 3.50 11.20
C GLU A 3 46.54 2.81 11.85
N ILE A 4 46.10 1.61 11.45
CA ILE A 4 46.65 0.29 11.76
C ILE A 4 46.41 -0.16 13.22
N MET A 5 45.90 -1.39 13.29
CA MET A 5 46.00 -2.44 14.32
C MET A 5 44.91 -2.44 15.40
N GLU A 6 44.35 -3.55 15.85
CA GLU A 6 44.79 -4.97 15.79
C GLU A 6 43.66 -5.90 16.26
N GLU A 7 43.65 -7.08 15.70
CA GLU A 7 42.99 -8.30 16.14
C GLU A 7 43.23 -8.71 17.60
N LYS A 8 42.26 -9.41 18.18
CA LYS A 8 42.46 -10.64 19.00
C LYS A 8 41.08 -11.17 19.35
N ASN A 9 40.58 -12.20 18.75
CA ASN A 9 40.79 -13.64 18.92
C ASN A 9 41.03 -14.04 20.38
N VAL A 10 40.11 -14.84 20.98
CA VAL A 10 40.36 -15.99 21.83
C VAL A 10 39.04 -16.63 22.33
N GLN A 11 38.75 -17.81 21.79
CA GLN A 11 38.43 -19.09 22.44
C GLN A 11 37.25 -19.20 23.42
N THR A 12 36.39 -20.12 23.01
CA THR A 12 35.61 -21.04 23.84
C THR A 12 36.49 -21.75 24.88
N PRO A 13 35.94 -22.13 26.01
CA PRO A 13 35.94 -23.56 26.28
C PRO A 13 34.61 -24.13 26.79
N ALA A 14 34.56 -25.39 26.56
CA ALA A 14 33.63 -26.45 26.89
C ALA A 14 33.39 -26.65 28.38
N GLU A 15 32.26 -27.36 28.64
CA GLU A 15 32.15 -28.52 29.53
C GLU A 15 32.22 -28.29 31.06
N THR A 16 31.16 -28.64 31.74
CA THR A 16 31.13 -29.61 32.86
C THR A 16 29.68 -29.75 33.34
N ALA A 17 29.03 -30.94 33.11
CA ALA A 17 28.94 -32.05 34.03
C ALA A 17 27.98 -31.82 35.24
N ALA A 18 27.09 -32.77 35.33
CA ALA A 18 26.13 -33.04 36.40
C ALA A 18 26.81 -33.24 37.79
N PRO A 19 26.01 -33.32 38.86
CA PRO A 19 26.04 -34.61 39.53
C PRO A 19 24.66 -35.16 39.96
N ALA A 20 24.69 -36.48 39.99
CA ALA A 20 23.78 -37.38 40.65
C ALA A 20 24.02 -37.40 42.17
N GLU A 21 23.04 -37.79 42.94
CA GLU A 21 23.20 -38.51 44.20
C GLU A 21 21.93 -39.34 44.43
N ALA A 22 22.08 -40.60 44.49
CA ALA A 22 22.58 -41.57 45.47
C ALA A 22 21.46 -41.98 46.45
N ALA A 23 21.15 -43.13 46.58
CA ALA A 23 21.69 -44.33 47.17
C ALA A 23 20.72 -44.93 48.17
N ALA A 24 20.57 -46.18 48.23
CA ALA A 24 21.08 -47.13 49.27
C ALA A 24 20.58 -48.54 48.95
N GLN A 25 21.38 -49.43 48.62
CA GLN A 25 22.12 -50.52 49.34
C GLN A 25 21.26 -51.32 50.32
N ALA A 26 20.95 -52.54 49.94
CA ALA A 26 21.51 -53.91 50.27
C ALA A 26 21.08 -54.48 51.63
N PRO A 27 21.20 -55.79 51.98
CA PRO A 27 22.10 -56.79 51.43
C PRO A 27 21.50 -58.20 51.23
N ALA A 28 22.37 -59.06 50.69
CA ALA A 28 22.24 -60.47 50.42
C ALA A 28 22.30 -61.41 51.66
N LYS A 29 21.70 -62.57 51.56
CA LYS A 29 22.18 -63.83 52.26
C LYS A 29 21.94 -65.06 51.43
N LYS A 30 22.99 -65.82 51.19
CA LYS A 30 23.11 -67.18 50.79
C LYS A 30 23.29 -68.05 52.09
N PRO A 31 23.39 -69.37 52.03
CA PRO A 31 22.59 -70.44 51.43
C PRO A 31 22.30 -71.58 52.45
N GLU A 32 21.44 -72.50 52.12
CA GLU A 32 21.59 -73.84 52.74
C GLU A 32 21.04 -74.98 51.87
N LYS A 33 21.74 -76.10 51.97
CA LYS A 33 21.70 -77.26 51.13
C LYS A 33 20.72 -78.34 51.63
N SER A 34 20.08 -79.01 50.62
CA SER A 34 19.88 -80.46 50.51
C SER A 34 18.94 -81.20 51.52
N PRO A 35 18.22 -82.28 51.18
CA PRO A 35 18.73 -83.42 50.45
C PRO A 35 17.82 -84.07 49.38
N ALA A 36 18.39 -84.44 48.38
CA ALA A 36 18.66 -85.72 47.67
C ALA A 36 17.56 -86.74 47.49
N ASP A 37 17.46 -87.15 46.25
CA ASP A 37 17.31 -88.57 45.79
C ASP A 37 16.10 -89.42 46.22
N LYS A 38 14.97 -89.17 45.49
CA LYS A 38 14.05 -90.33 45.16
C LYS A 38 13.09 -89.98 43.99
N LYS A 39 13.30 -88.91 43.22
CA LYS A 39 12.40 -88.51 42.11
C LYS A 39 12.97 -88.68 40.69
N LYS A 40 14.20 -89.22 40.50
CA LYS A 40 14.82 -89.33 39.17
C LYS A 40 14.24 -90.43 38.27
N ARG A 41 13.69 -91.49 38.81
CA ARG A 41 13.14 -92.61 38.00
C ARG A 41 11.73 -92.40 37.47
N ARG A 42 10.90 -91.63 38.10
CA ARG A 42 9.53 -91.25 37.58
C ARG A 42 9.54 -90.15 36.55
N ARG A 43 10.58 -89.32 36.48
CA ARG A 43 10.68 -88.24 35.46
C ARG A 43 11.20 -88.75 34.12
N LEU A 44 11.98 -89.83 34.06
CA LEU A 44 12.47 -90.44 32.82
C LEU A 44 11.33 -91.08 32.02
N ILE A 45 10.47 -91.85 32.71
CA ILE A 45 9.30 -92.50 32.08
C ILE A 45 8.28 -91.50 31.58
N ARG A 46 8.03 -90.41 32.31
CA ARG A 46 7.12 -89.30 31.84
C ARG A 46 7.70 -88.53 30.67
N ARG A 47 9.06 -88.43 30.55
CA ARG A 47 9.68 -87.79 29.39
C ARG A 47 9.63 -88.61 28.13
N ILE A 48 9.75 -89.93 28.24
CA ILE A 48 9.62 -90.82 27.09
C ILE A 48 8.17 -90.89 26.58
N ILE A 49 7.17 -90.86 27.46
CA ILE A 49 5.76 -90.81 27.07
C ILE A 49 5.43 -89.45 26.48
N ALA A 50 5.98 -88.37 26.99
CA ALA A 50 5.78 -87.03 26.43
C ALA A 50 6.40 -86.90 25.03
N ILE A 51 7.58 -87.47 24.79
CA ILE A 51 8.21 -87.44 23.46
C ILE A 51 7.45 -88.36 22.47
N ALA A 52 6.89 -89.46 22.89
CA ALA A 52 6.04 -90.29 22.01
C ALA A 52 4.72 -89.64 21.65
N VAL A 53 4.11 -88.89 22.58
CA VAL A 53 2.89 -88.10 22.30
C VAL A 53 3.18 -86.92 21.40
N ILE A 54 4.31 -86.23 21.56
CA ILE A 54 4.75 -85.14 20.68
C ILE A 54 5.08 -85.66 19.27
N ALA A 55 5.75 -86.86 19.17
CA ALA A 55 5.98 -87.47 17.87
C ALA A 55 4.68 -87.91 17.17
N ALA A 56 3.69 -88.43 17.90
CA ALA A 56 2.39 -88.80 17.35
C ALA A 56 1.58 -87.56 16.94
N MET A 57 1.67 -86.43 17.68
CA MET A 57 1.06 -85.17 17.29
C MET A 57 1.79 -84.56 16.11
N ALA A 58 3.09 -84.63 15.99
CA ALA A 58 3.85 -84.13 14.84
C ALA A 58 3.53 -84.92 13.57
N VAL A 59 3.36 -86.23 13.61
CA VAL A 59 2.98 -87.07 12.47
C VAL A 59 1.48 -86.83 12.11
N GLY A 60 0.61 -86.63 13.11
CA GLY A 60 -0.79 -86.24 12.90
C GLY A 60 -0.92 -84.81 12.31
N GLY A 61 -0.09 -83.90 12.82
CA GLY A 61 -0.05 -82.51 12.33
C GLY A 61 0.47 -82.43 10.89
N VAL A 62 1.55 -83.14 10.55
CA VAL A 62 2.06 -83.19 9.17
C VAL A 62 1.04 -83.83 8.21
N ARG A 63 0.30 -84.86 8.61
CA ARG A 63 -0.75 -85.47 7.78
C ARG A 63 -2.01 -84.57 7.66
N HIS A 64 -2.28 -83.74 8.66
CA HIS A 64 -3.38 -82.76 8.59
C HIS A 64 -2.99 -81.53 7.73
N PHE A 65 -1.71 -81.13 7.76
CA PHE A 65 -1.23 -79.97 6.99
C PHE A 65 -1.02 -80.28 5.50
N THR A 66 -0.65 -81.55 5.15
CA THR A 66 -0.48 -81.93 3.73
C THR A 66 -1.77 -82.30 3.03
N LYS A 67 -2.93 -82.33 3.73
CA LYS A 67 -4.23 -82.59 3.15
C LYS A 67 -5.11 -81.37 2.92
N LYS A 68 -4.57 -80.10 3.16
CA LYS A 68 -5.34 -78.87 3.09
C LYS A 68 -4.64 -77.77 2.31
N ASN A 69 -3.79 -78.10 1.33
CA ASN A 69 -3.33 -77.10 0.35
C ASN A 69 -3.75 -77.47 -1.07
N GLY A 70 -5.05 -77.53 -1.27
CA GLY A 70 -5.68 -77.23 -2.54
C GLY A 70 -6.48 -75.98 -2.36
N GLY A 71 -5.78 -74.84 -2.22
CA GLY A 71 -6.43 -73.56 -2.28
C GLY A 71 -7.01 -73.39 -3.70
N SER A 72 -8.31 -73.46 -3.85
CA SER A 72 -8.99 -73.04 -5.09
C SER A 72 -8.76 -71.53 -5.21
N SER A 73 -7.83 -71.13 -6.05
CA SER A 73 -7.76 -69.73 -6.48
C SER A 73 -9.00 -69.45 -7.31
N GLU A 74 -9.85 -68.57 -6.82
CA GLU A 74 -11.03 -68.10 -7.58
C GLU A 74 -10.60 -66.94 -8.45
N VAL A 75 -11.02 -66.99 -9.72
CA VAL A 75 -10.72 -65.93 -10.69
C VAL A 75 -11.65 -64.74 -10.44
N GLY A 76 -11.11 -63.63 -9.98
CA GLY A 76 -11.84 -62.37 -9.83
C GLY A 76 -12.19 -61.81 -11.21
N LYS A 77 -13.46 -61.52 -11.39
CA LYS A 77 -14.04 -61.03 -12.66
C LYS A 77 -14.92 -59.85 -12.40
N ALA A 78 -14.98 -58.92 -13.35
CA ALA A 78 -15.94 -57.84 -13.38
C ALA A 78 -16.59 -57.76 -14.75
N THR A 79 -17.79 -57.24 -14.81
CA THR A 79 -18.52 -57.00 -16.08
C THR A 79 -18.39 -55.55 -16.46
N VAL A 80 -17.98 -55.29 -17.67
CA VAL A 80 -17.99 -53.92 -18.27
C VAL A 80 -19.45 -53.45 -18.33
N SER A 81 -19.75 -52.31 -17.77
CA SER A 81 -21.10 -51.77 -17.75
C SER A 81 -21.10 -50.25 -17.86
N TYR A 82 -22.20 -49.73 -18.38
CA TYR A 82 -22.41 -48.28 -18.37
C TYR A 82 -22.68 -47.78 -16.97
N GLY A 83 -22.08 -46.61 -16.65
CA GLY A 83 -22.31 -45.93 -15.40
C GLY A 83 -21.78 -44.50 -15.42
N ALA A 84 -21.89 -43.83 -14.28
CA ALA A 84 -21.38 -42.49 -14.10
C ALA A 84 -20.04 -42.55 -13.35
N ILE A 85 -19.07 -41.81 -13.84
CA ILE A 85 -17.77 -41.66 -13.21
C ILE A 85 -17.43 -40.18 -13.03
N SER A 86 -16.91 -39.80 -11.90
CA SER A 86 -16.48 -38.43 -11.64
C SER A 86 -15.10 -38.42 -10.95
N SER A 87 -14.23 -37.57 -11.44
CA SER A 87 -12.95 -37.31 -10.79
C SER A 87 -13.11 -36.11 -9.89
N VAL A 88 -12.79 -36.28 -8.61
CA VAL A 88 -12.87 -35.23 -7.59
C VAL A 88 -11.45 -34.93 -7.13
N VAL A 89 -11.12 -33.64 -7.12
CA VAL A 89 -9.86 -33.14 -6.53
C VAL A 89 -10.17 -32.64 -5.13
N GLU A 90 -9.55 -33.24 -4.15
CA GLU A 90 -9.75 -32.94 -2.74
C GLU A 90 -8.48 -32.39 -2.12
N GLY A 91 -8.64 -31.57 -1.10
CA GLY A 91 -7.54 -31.04 -0.34
C GLY A 91 -8.02 -30.16 0.81
N SER A 92 -7.08 -29.44 1.42
CA SER A 92 -7.39 -28.49 2.48
C SER A 92 -6.79 -27.13 2.16
N GLY A 93 -7.44 -26.07 2.62
CA GLY A 93 -6.97 -24.70 2.45
C GLY A 93 -7.25 -23.85 3.68
N LEU A 94 -6.51 -22.75 3.82
CA LEU A 94 -6.68 -21.79 4.90
C LEU A 94 -7.73 -20.75 4.51
N VAL A 95 -8.75 -20.61 5.33
CA VAL A 95 -9.80 -19.59 5.19
C VAL A 95 -9.26 -18.23 5.64
N LYS A 96 -9.37 -17.24 4.80
CA LYS A 96 -9.03 -15.85 5.08
C LYS A 96 -10.21 -14.96 4.75
N ALA A 97 -10.38 -13.87 5.51
CA ALA A 97 -11.29 -12.81 5.09
C ALA A 97 -10.81 -12.24 3.74
N LYS A 98 -11.75 -11.88 2.87
CA LYS A 98 -11.40 -11.29 1.56
C LYS A 98 -10.77 -9.91 1.72
N ASN A 99 -11.31 -9.11 2.62
CA ASN A 99 -10.80 -7.79 2.99
C ASN A 99 -10.50 -7.77 4.48
N SER A 100 -9.33 -7.27 4.84
CA SER A 100 -8.91 -7.16 6.23
C SER A 100 -7.96 -5.97 6.35
N GLU A 101 -8.26 -5.08 7.28
CA GLU A 101 -7.45 -3.90 7.56
C GLU A 101 -6.98 -3.93 9.00
N THR A 102 -5.67 -3.79 9.17
CA THR A 102 -5.04 -3.81 10.49
C THR A 102 -4.59 -2.41 10.86
N ILE A 103 -5.03 -1.93 12.00
CA ILE A 103 -4.64 -0.63 12.53
C ILE A 103 -3.42 -0.84 13.44
N THR A 104 -2.33 -0.15 13.10
CA THR A 104 -1.06 -0.20 13.83
C THR A 104 -0.70 1.20 14.30
N LEU A 105 -0.38 1.35 15.57
CA LEU A 105 0.06 2.62 16.15
C LEU A 105 1.50 2.92 15.73
N THR A 106 1.74 4.08 15.17
CA THR A 106 3.07 4.49 14.69
C THR A 106 3.89 5.24 15.76
N THR A 107 3.22 5.82 16.76
CA THR A 107 3.83 6.57 17.86
C THR A 107 3.37 6.02 19.21
N ALA A 108 4.17 6.17 20.25
CA ALA A 108 3.75 5.74 21.60
C ALA A 108 2.56 6.59 22.11
N GLY A 109 1.71 5.98 22.92
CA GLY A 109 0.55 6.65 23.52
C GLY A 109 -0.11 5.83 24.62
N THR A 110 -1.13 6.41 25.26
CA THR A 110 -1.92 5.76 26.30
C THR A 110 -3.36 5.59 25.83
N VAL A 111 -3.90 4.39 25.93
CA VAL A 111 -5.31 4.11 25.58
C VAL A 111 -6.23 4.86 26.54
N MET A 112 -7.10 5.70 26.02
CA MET A 112 -8.11 6.41 26.80
C MET A 112 -9.39 5.60 26.86
N ASP A 113 -10.02 5.35 25.73
CA ASP A 113 -11.28 4.64 25.63
C ASP A 113 -11.21 3.58 24.53
N VAL A 114 -11.94 2.48 24.71
CA VAL A 114 -12.16 1.43 23.71
C VAL A 114 -13.67 1.26 23.58
N PHE A 115 -14.19 1.44 22.35
CA PHE A 115 -15.64 1.47 22.08
C PHE A 115 -16.17 0.15 21.52
N VAL A 116 -15.28 -0.81 21.24
CA VAL A 116 -15.62 -2.08 20.59
C VAL A 116 -15.09 -3.26 21.40
N GLU A 117 -15.68 -4.44 21.17
CA GLU A 117 -15.28 -5.71 21.76
C GLU A 117 -14.78 -6.69 20.68
N GLU A 118 -14.00 -7.68 21.10
CA GLU A 118 -13.56 -8.77 20.22
C GLU A 118 -14.77 -9.52 19.65
N GLY A 119 -14.78 -9.70 18.32
CA GLY A 119 -15.89 -10.35 17.62
C GLY A 119 -17.09 -9.46 17.31
N GLN A 120 -17.10 -8.20 17.73
CA GLN A 120 -18.18 -7.25 17.43
C GLN A 120 -18.20 -6.90 15.93
N LYS A 121 -19.40 -6.80 15.36
CA LYS A 121 -19.59 -6.27 14.00
C LYS A 121 -19.63 -4.74 14.06
N VAL A 122 -18.89 -4.11 13.16
CA VAL A 122 -18.80 -2.65 12.99
C VAL A 122 -19.10 -2.25 11.56
N GLU A 123 -19.64 -1.06 11.38
CA GLU A 123 -19.77 -0.42 10.07
C GLU A 123 -18.58 0.50 9.82
N GLN A 124 -18.32 0.81 8.54
CA GLN A 124 -17.28 1.76 8.18
C GLN A 124 -17.52 3.11 8.87
N VAL A 125 -16.45 3.71 9.43
CA VAL A 125 -16.46 4.97 10.19
C VAL A 125 -16.95 4.84 11.65
N ASP A 126 -17.38 3.66 12.11
CA ASP A 126 -17.68 3.47 13.54
C ASP A 126 -16.45 3.74 14.41
N PRO A 127 -16.58 4.41 15.56
CA PRO A 127 -15.45 4.66 16.47
C PRO A 127 -14.96 3.36 17.09
N LEU A 128 -13.63 3.16 17.08
CA LEU A 128 -13.01 1.96 17.62
C LEU A 128 -12.35 2.22 18.99
N PHE A 129 -11.52 3.23 19.08
CA PHE A 129 -10.80 3.58 20.29
C PHE A 129 -10.25 5.01 20.23
N THR A 130 -9.83 5.53 21.38
CA THR A 130 -9.07 6.78 21.50
C THR A 130 -7.77 6.55 22.25
N ILE A 131 -6.69 7.17 21.77
CA ILE A 131 -5.34 7.10 22.35
C ILE A 131 -4.84 8.53 22.57
N ASP A 132 -4.37 8.84 23.75
CA ASP A 132 -3.64 10.08 24.00
C ASP A 132 -2.17 9.90 23.58
N SER A 133 -1.75 10.66 22.56
CA SER A 133 -0.37 10.69 22.08
C SER A 133 0.10 12.14 21.88
N PRO A 134 0.67 12.78 22.93
CA PRO A 134 1.22 14.13 22.82
C PRO A 134 2.32 14.25 21.77
N ASN A 135 3.04 13.16 21.51
CA ASN A 135 4.06 13.12 20.47
C ASN A 135 3.46 13.24 19.06
N ALA A 136 2.36 12.54 18.76
CA ALA A 136 1.70 12.62 17.47
C ALA A 136 1.18 14.04 17.18
N ALA A 137 0.56 14.68 18.18
CA ALA A 137 0.09 16.07 18.07
C ALA A 137 1.26 17.05 17.85
N THR A 138 2.38 16.83 18.55
CA THR A 138 3.59 17.65 18.40
C THR A 138 4.22 17.48 17.01
N GLU A 139 4.23 16.26 16.46
CA GLU A 139 4.74 16.00 15.10
C GLU A 139 3.91 16.68 14.03
N VAL A 140 2.58 16.66 14.16
CA VAL A 140 1.69 17.40 13.25
C VAL A 140 2.00 18.89 13.29
N GLN A 141 2.17 19.47 14.51
CA GLN A 141 2.48 20.89 14.62
C GLN A 141 3.84 21.23 14.00
N LYS A 142 4.88 20.45 14.25
CA LYS A 142 6.20 20.63 13.63
C LYS A 142 6.15 20.56 12.10
N ALA A 143 5.47 19.53 11.57
CA ALA A 143 5.33 19.39 10.13
C ALA A 143 4.54 20.54 9.50
N ARG A 144 3.54 21.08 10.21
CA ARG A 144 2.78 22.27 9.78
C ARG A 144 3.68 23.52 9.75
N ASP A 145 4.50 23.69 10.78
CA ASP A 145 5.44 24.83 10.86
C ASP A 145 6.50 24.75 9.74
N GLU A 146 6.96 23.53 9.37
CA GLU A 146 7.86 23.34 8.22
C GLU A 146 7.18 23.75 6.91
N VAL A 147 5.94 23.33 6.66
CA VAL A 147 5.16 23.71 5.46
C VAL A 147 5.01 25.23 5.40
N GLU A 148 4.62 25.86 6.51
CA GLU A 148 4.47 27.33 6.58
C GLU A 148 5.81 28.04 6.34
N GLY A 149 6.91 27.50 6.86
CA GLY A 149 8.27 28.01 6.66
C GLY A 149 8.67 28.03 5.18
N TYR A 150 8.53 26.92 4.48
CA TYR A 150 8.82 26.86 3.03
C TYR A 150 7.87 27.70 2.20
N GLN A 151 6.59 27.80 2.56
CA GLN A 151 5.65 28.68 1.89
C GLN A 151 6.04 30.15 2.01
N LYS A 152 6.49 30.58 3.19
CA LYS A 152 7.01 31.94 3.41
C LYS A 152 8.29 32.18 2.60
N GLN A 153 9.18 31.20 2.55
CA GLN A 153 10.41 31.26 1.75
C GLN A 153 10.10 31.44 0.27
N ILE A 154 9.18 30.63 -0.29
CA ILE A 154 8.74 30.72 -1.68
C ILE A 154 8.14 32.10 -1.97
N ASN A 155 7.28 32.60 -1.09
CA ASN A 155 6.69 33.93 -1.25
C ASN A 155 7.75 35.05 -1.25
N THR A 156 8.82 34.89 -0.48
CA THR A 156 9.94 35.82 -0.47
C THR A 156 10.74 35.75 -1.77
N LEU A 157 11.11 34.54 -2.20
CA LEU A 157 11.82 34.33 -3.47
C LEU A 157 11.02 34.81 -4.68
N GLN A 158 9.69 34.61 -4.68
CA GLN A 158 8.83 35.16 -5.73
C GLN A 158 8.86 36.69 -5.80
N LYS A 159 8.91 37.35 -4.63
CA LYS A 159 9.07 38.83 -4.59
C LYS A 159 10.45 39.25 -5.07
N ASP A 160 11.48 38.50 -4.71
CA ASP A 160 12.84 38.79 -5.15
C ASP A 160 12.96 38.56 -6.67
N ILE A 161 12.39 37.48 -7.24
CA ILE A 161 12.33 37.25 -8.69
C ILE A 161 11.55 38.36 -9.39
N ALA A 162 10.41 38.83 -8.83
CA ALA A 162 9.68 39.94 -9.37
C ALA A 162 10.52 41.24 -9.35
N GLY A 163 11.38 41.39 -8.34
CA GLY A 163 12.31 42.48 -8.17
C GLY A 163 13.49 42.52 -9.15
N LEU A 164 13.78 41.41 -9.82
CA LEU A 164 14.86 41.32 -10.83
C LEU A 164 14.59 42.22 -12.03
N ASN A 165 13.31 42.55 -12.31
CA ASN A 165 12.89 43.50 -13.33
C ASN A 165 12.44 44.78 -12.63
N LEU A 166 13.40 45.63 -12.31
CA LEU A 166 13.11 46.88 -11.65
C LEU A 166 12.24 47.79 -12.57
N SER A 167 11.07 48.17 -12.08
CA SER A 167 10.09 48.95 -12.81
C SER A 167 9.47 50.04 -11.92
N PRO A 168 9.03 51.15 -12.47
CA PRO A 168 8.35 52.20 -11.73
C PRO A 168 6.94 51.75 -11.35
N SER A 169 6.48 52.19 -10.18
CA SER A 169 5.14 51.89 -9.65
C SER A 169 4.06 52.86 -10.14
N TYR A 170 4.44 54.00 -10.70
CA TYR A 170 3.56 55.01 -11.27
C TYR A 170 4.22 55.69 -12.48
N ALA A 171 3.44 56.39 -13.29
CA ALA A 171 3.94 57.13 -14.43
C ALA A 171 4.63 58.42 -13.97
N GLY A 172 5.67 58.86 -14.68
CA GLY A 172 6.41 60.05 -14.35
C GLY A 172 7.72 60.15 -15.12
N LYS A 173 8.63 61.00 -14.62
CA LYS A 173 9.97 61.20 -15.15
C LYS A 173 11.02 60.70 -14.17
N LEU A 174 12.06 60.11 -14.70
CA LEU A 174 13.26 59.76 -13.94
C LEU A 174 14.14 61.00 -13.72
N MET A 175 14.69 61.14 -12.54
CA MET A 175 15.66 62.18 -12.17
C MET A 175 16.74 61.59 -11.30
N ASP A 176 17.89 62.29 -11.19
CA ASP A 176 19.04 61.86 -10.40
C ASP A 176 19.41 60.39 -10.69
N VAL A 177 19.45 60.05 -11.96
CA VAL A 177 19.70 58.67 -12.42
C VAL A 177 21.14 58.28 -12.14
N VAL A 178 21.30 57.08 -11.55
CA VAL A 178 22.61 56.45 -11.39
C VAL A 178 22.96 55.69 -12.66
N THR A 179 24.20 55.93 -13.15
CA THR A 179 24.70 55.16 -14.30
C THR A 179 24.96 53.72 -13.90
N LEU A 180 24.25 52.79 -14.52
CA LEU A 180 24.43 51.33 -14.34
C LEU A 180 24.74 50.71 -15.69
N ASN A 181 25.86 49.94 -15.73
CA ASN A 181 26.29 49.20 -16.93
C ASN A 181 26.06 47.71 -16.76
N PRO A 182 25.89 46.97 -17.85
CA PRO A 182 25.90 45.50 -17.77
C PRO A 182 27.18 45.01 -17.11
N GLY A 183 27.05 44.12 -16.11
CA GLY A 183 28.12 43.59 -15.28
C GLY A 183 28.37 44.37 -13.96
N ASP A 184 27.70 45.50 -13.73
CA ASP A 184 27.77 46.20 -12.45
C ASP A 184 27.02 45.42 -11.36
N GLU A 185 27.51 45.40 -10.15
CA GLU A 185 26.84 44.84 -8.99
C GLU A 185 25.91 45.86 -8.33
N ILE A 186 24.69 45.46 -8.04
CA ILE A 186 23.72 46.28 -7.32
C ILE A 186 23.29 45.57 -6.03
N SER A 187 23.14 46.30 -4.95
CA SER A 187 22.66 45.78 -3.68
C SER A 187 21.18 46.17 -3.45
N LYS A 188 20.47 45.34 -2.71
CA LYS A 188 19.10 45.60 -2.27
C LYS A 188 19.05 46.92 -1.49
N GLY A 189 18.12 47.82 -1.86
CA GLY A 189 17.98 49.14 -1.26
C GLY A 189 18.79 50.23 -1.95
N THR A 190 19.63 49.91 -2.93
CA THR A 190 20.38 50.92 -3.69
C THR A 190 19.42 51.79 -4.50
N LYS A 191 19.47 53.08 -4.29
CA LYS A 191 18.73 54.07 -5.08
C LYS A 191 19.32 54.16 -6.49
N VAL A 192 18.49 53.94 -7.51
CA VAL A 192 18.89 54.00 -8.92
C VAL A 192 18.38 55.24 -9.65
N ALA A 193 17.30 55.82 -9.19
CA ALA A 193 16.76 57.09 -9.71
C ALA A 193 15.77 57.69 -8.71
N THR A 194 15.39 58.94 -8.95
CA THR A 194 14.18 59.55 -8.38
C THR A 194 13.08 59.51 -9.41
N LEU A 195 11.92 59.01 -9.06
CA LEU A 195 10.72 59.01 -9.90
C LEU A 195 9.84 60.18 -9.47
N ALA A 196 9.59 61.10 -10.38
CA ALA A 196 8.69 62.25 -10.18
C ALA A 196 7.44 62.12 -11.04
N ASP A 197 6.28 62.13 -10.44
CA ASP A 197 5.00 62.22 -11.16
C ASP A 197 4.82 63.66 -11.65
N ASP A 198 5.09 63.85 -12.93
CA ASP A 198 4.92 65.11 -13.62
C ASP A 198 3.62 65.20 -14.43
N THR A 199 2.75 64.21 -14.37
CA THR A 199 1.44 64.19 -15.03
C THR A 199 0.49 65.24 -14.41
N LYS A 200 0.79 65.61 -13.19
CA LYS A 200 0.11 66.65 -12.42
C LYS A 200 1.14 67.45 -11.65
N MET A 201 0.78 68.70 -11.35
CA MET A 201 1.56 69.51 -10.45
C MET A 201 0.75 69.81 -9.21
N ARG A 202 1.45 69.97 -8.10
CA ARG A 202 0.90 70.31 -6.79
C ARG A 202 1.29 71.77 -6.47
N LEU A 203 0.32 72.52 -5.96
CA LEU A 203 0.51 73.87 -5.50
C LEU A 203 -0.10 74.01 -4.11
N GLU A 204 0.70 74.32 -3.10
CA GLU A 204 0.21 74.62 -1.76
C GLU A 204 0.17 76.14 -1.61
N GLN A 205 -1.01 76.66 -1.32
CA GLN A 205 -1.24 78.11 -1.15
C GLN A 205 -2.00 78.44 0.13
N TYR A 206 -1.70 79.59 0.66
CA TYR A 206 -2.29 80.11 1.91
C TYR A 206 -3.38 81.14 1.61
N TYR A 207 -4.53 80.95 2.24
CA TYR A 207 -5.69 81.83 2.12
C TYR A 207 -6.09 82.39 3.48
N SER A 208 -6.82 83.58 3.43
CA SER A 208 -7.36 84.17 4.65
C SER A 208 -8.30 83.19 5.37
N TYR A 209 -8.14 83.02 6.68
CA TYR A 209 -9.01 82.16 7.50
C TYR A 209 -10.48 82.52 7.44
N ALA A 210 -10.85 83.75 6.95
CA ALA A 210 -12.22 84.15 6.71
C ALA A 210 -12.96 83.19 5.75
N TYR A 211 -12.22 82.56 4.82
CA TYR A 211 -12.79 81.64 3.82
C TYR A 211 -12.63 80.20 4.15
N ALA A 212 -12.16 79.89 5.36
CA ALA A 212 -11.80 78.49 5.78
C ALA A 212 -13.00 77.50 5.81
N SER A 213 -14.23 78.03 5.96
CA SER A 213 -15.43 77.17 5.94
C SER A 213 -16.02 77.00 4.52
N GLU A 214 -15.58 77.80 3.56
CA GLU A 214 -16.16 77.88 2.23
C GLU A 214 -15.31 77.23 1.16
N LEU A 215 -13.95 77.29 1.29
CA LEU A 215 -13.05 76.58 0.38
C LEU A 215 -13.01 75.11 0.75
N LYS A 216 -13.38 74.23 -0.17
CA LYS A 216 -13.56 72.83 0.04
C LYS A 216 -12.79 71.97 -0.97
N ALA A 217 -12.40 70.79 -0.56
CA ALA A 217 -11.87 69.81 -1.47
C ALA A 217 -12.84 69.46 -2.60
N GLY A 218 -12.35 69.28 -3.81
CA GLY A 218 -13.10 69.12 -5.06
C GLY A 218 -13.49 70.40 -5.77
N GLN A 219 -13.25 71.56 -5.16
CA GLN A 219 -13.55 72.84 -5.77
C GLN A 219 -12.55 73.22 -6.89
N LYS A 220 -13.03 73.76 -8.00
CA LYS A 220 -12.18 74.23 -9.10
C LYS A 220 -11.65 75.60 -8.79
N VAL A 221 -10.43 75.88 -9.21
CA VAL A 221 -9.72 77.12 -9.02
C VAL A 221 -8.99 77.48 -10.31
N ASP A 222 -8.88 78.82 -10.57
CA ASP A 222 -8.12 79.32 -11.69
C ASP A 222 -6.67 79.57 -11.29
N VAL A 223 -5.75 78.85 -11.89
CA VAL A 223 -4.31 78.92 -11.57
C VAL A 223 -3.59 79.70 -12.65
N SER A 224 -3.21 80.94 -12.32
CA SER A 224 -2.37 81.77 -13.16
C SER A 224 -0.90 81.43 -13.06
N ILE A 225 -0.25 81.25 -14.20
CA ILE A 225 1.19 80.89 -14.30
C ILE A 225 1.86 82.02 -15.16
N PRO A 226 2.42 83.01 -14.52
CA PRO A 226 2.97 84.16 -15.22
C PRO A 226 4.12 83.80 -16.19
N ALA A 227 4.93 82.80 -15.88
CA ALA A 227 6.02 82.38 -16.76
C ALA A 227 5.53 81.91 -18.16
N LEU A 228 4.29 81.43 -18.24
CA LEU A 228 3.67 80.91 -19.47
C LEU A 228 2.60 81.87 -20.00
N MET A 229 2.33 83.00 -19.32
CA MET A 229 1.27 83.93 -19.59
C MET A 229 -0.12 83.28 -19.81
N THR A 230 -0.39 82.21 -19.01
CA THR A 230 -1.59 81.39 -19.10
C THR A 230 -2.26 81.20 -17.76
N THR A 231 -3.56 80.87 -17.80
CA THR A 231 -4.33 80.44 -16.66
C THR A 231 -4.84 79.02 -16.96
N VAL A 232 -4.66 78.09 -16.04
CA VAL A 232 -5.11 76.69 -16.15
C VAL A 232 -6.05 76.34 -14.99
N GLU A 233 -6.98 75.43 -15.22
CA GLU A 233 -7.90 74.99 -14.20
C GLU A 233 -7.17 74.05 -13.24
N GLY A 234 -7.20 74.30 -11.94
CA GLY A 234 -6.79 73.44 -10.87
C GLY A 234 -7.98 72.95 -10.05
N THR A 235 -7.74 71.93 -9.21
CA THR A 235 -8.75 71.42 -8.28
C THR A 235 -8.15 71.37 -6.88
N VAL A 236 -8.88 71.88 -5.91
CA VAL A 236 -8.49 71.76 -4.49
C VAL A 236 -8.55 70.27 -4.08
N GLU A 237 -7.45 69.67 -3.76
CA GLU A 237 -7.35 68.25 -3.30
C GLU A 237 -7.61 68.20 -1.81
N ALA A 238 -6.98 69.07 -1.03
CA ALA A 238 -7.10 69.09 0.43
C ALA A 238 -7.08 70.52 0.96
N VAL A 239 -7.75 70.75 2.08
CA VAL A 239 -7.70 71.96 2.84
C VAL A 239 -7.19 71.67 4.24
N HIS A 240 -6.11 72.34 4.61
CA HIS A 240 -5.44 72.13 5.87
C HIS A 240 -5.68 73.30 6.83
N MET A 241 -6.38 73.08 7.89
CA MET A 241 -6.71 74.09 8.91
C MET A 241 -5.51 74.44 9.82
N VAL A 242 -4.30 74.20 9.33
CA VAL A 242 -3.07 74.63 10.06
C VAL A 242 -2.96 76.12 10.01
N SER A 243 -2.99 76.75 11.18
CA SER A 243 -2.96 78.20 11.27
C SER A 243 -1.55 78.77 11.04
N ARG A 244 -1.33 79.51 9.97
CA ARG A 244 -0.15 80.37 9.81
C ARG A 244 -0.57 81.81 10.15
N ILE A 245 0.19 82.46 11.00
CA ILE A 245 -0.04 83.91 11.32
C ILE A 245 0.95 84.74 10.52
N THR A 246 0.46 85.71 9.82
CA THR A 246 1.28 86.64 9.04
C THR A 246 1.95 87.65 9.98
N PRO A 247 3.01 88.37 9.57
CA PRO A 247 3.62 89.44 10.34
C PRO A 247 2.64 90.50 10.78
N GLU A 248 1.59 90.75 9.97
CA GLU A 248 0.55 91.73 10.24
C GLU A 248 -0.57 91.16 11.16
N GLY A 249 -0.43 89.91 11.64
CA GLY A 249 -1.38 89.28 12.56
C GLY A 249 -2.59 88.60 11.90
N SER A 250 -2.64 88.46 10.59
CA SER A 250 -3.71 87.75 9.88
C SER A 250 -3.53 86.25 10.03
N LYS A 251 -4.65 85.51 10.29
CA LYS A 251 -4.67 84.06 10.36
C LYS A 251 -4.93 83.46 8.96
N LEU A 252 -4.12 82.55 8.52
CA LEU A 252 -4.20 81.85 7.26
C LEU A 252 -4.48 80.35 7.46
N PHE A 253 -5.03 79.71 6.46
CA PHE A 253 -5.07 78.23 6.29
C PHE A 253 -4.48 77.88 4.93
N SER A 254 -4.01 76.64 4.73
CA SER A 254 -3.49 76.22 3.42
C SER A 254 -4.46 75.32 2.67
N ALA A 255 -4.42 75.42 1.36
CA ALA A 255 -5.11 74.55 0.43
C ALA A 255 -4.06 73.95 -0.52
N GLU A 256 -4.17 72.65 -0.70
CA GLU A 256 -3.39 71.89 -1.66
C GLU A 256 -4.19 71.76 -2.96
N ILE A 257 -3.61 72.20 -4.05
CA ILE A 257 -4.26 72.33 -5.36
C ILE A 257 -3.51 71.48 -6.34
N VAL A 258 -4.24 70.61 -7.05
CA VAL A 258 -3.71 69.72 -8.10
C VAL A 258 -4.05 70.30 -9.45
N ILE A 259 -3.06 70.41 -10.32
CA ILE A 259 -3.15 71.02 -11.65
C ILE A 259 -2.74 69.96 -12.67
N PRO A 260 -3.59 69.52 -13.61
CA PRO A 260 -3.19 68.64 -14.71
C PRO A 260 -2.02 69.26 -15.50
N ASN A 261 -1.07 68.42 -15.90
CA ASN A 261 0.10 68.85 -16.64
C ASN A 261 0.26 68.07 -17.95
N ASP A 262 0.07 68.73 -19.05
CA ASP A 262 0.28 68.19 -20.40
C ASP A 262 1.78 68.23 -20.81
N GLY A 263 2.69 68.35 -19.84
CA GLY A 263 4.14 68.37 -20.04
C GLY A 263 4.73 69.80 -20.19
N VAL A 264 3.93 70.84 -20.00
CA VAL A 264 4.37 72.22 -20.12
C VAL A 264 4.76 72.85 -18.78
N LEU A 265 4.12 72.37 -17.69
CA LEU A 265 4.39 72.88 -16.36
C LEU A 265 5.65 72.22 -15.80
N ALA A 266 6.49 72.97 -15.11
CA ALA A 266 7.70 72.51 -14.49
C ALA A 266 7.75 72.87 -13.00
N LYS A 267 8.49 72.08 -12.21
CA LYS A 267 8.76 72.40 -10.83
C LYS A 267 9.40 73.74 -10.68
N ASP A 268 9.13 74.45 -9.59
CA ASP A 268 9.62 75.74 -9.22
C ASP A 268 9.02 76.90 -10.06
N MET A 269 8.10 76.64 -11.03
CA MET A 269 7.33 77.69 -11.65
C MET A 269 6.43 78.38 -10.61
N VAL A 270 6.43 79.70 -10.60
CA VAL A 270 5.57 80.49 -9.70
C VAL A 270 4.13 80.48 -10.24
N ALA A 271 3.18 80.18 -9.36
CA ALA A 271 1.75 80.17 -9.71
C ALA A 271 0.90 80.82 -8.60
N THR A 272 -0.25 81.24 -8.98
CA THR A 272 -1.24 81.85 -8.09
C THR A 272 -2.62 81.30 -8.42
N ALA A 273 -3.23 80.59 -7.45
CA ALA A 273 -4.57 80.04 -7.62
C ALA A 273 -5.63 80.94 -7.00
N THR A 274 -6.59 81.35 -7.82
CA THR A 274 -7.74 82.14 -7.37
C THR A 274 -8.97 81.26 -7.27
N ALA A 275 -9.67 81.26 -6.15
CA ALA A 275 -10.90 80.54 -5.94
C ALA A 275 -12.12 81.48 -6.02
N THR A 276 -13.22 80.96 -6.54
CA THR A 276 -14.51 81.71 -6.48
C THR A 276 -15.34 81.12 -5.35
N VAL A 277 -15.65 81.94 -4.34
CA VAL A 277 -16.37 81.55 -3.13
C VAL A 277 -17.50 82.49 -2.88
N GLY A 278 -18.74 82.00 -2.81
CA GLY A 278 -19.92 82.84 -2.61
C GLY A 278 -20.17 83.91 -3.69
N GLY A 279 -19.47 83.81 -4.84
CA GLY A 279 -19.49 84.81 -5.94
C GLY A 279 -18.32 85.81 -5.90
N ASP A 280 -17.51 85.79 -4.84
CA ASP A 280 -16.32 86.62 -4.70
C ASP A 280 -15.06 85.91 -5.18
N THR A 281 -14.12 86.60 -5.76
CA THR A 281 -12.81 86.10 -6.13
C THR A 281 -11.85 86.18 -4.93
N VAL A 282 -11.39 85.04 -4.46
CA VAL A 282 -10.50 84.94 -3.31
C VAL A 282 -9.08 84.71 -3.82
N TYR A 283 -8.19 85.59 -3.44
CA TYR A 283 -6.75 85.50 -3.75
C TYR A 283 -5.98 84.86 -2.61
N PRO A 284 -4.92 84.08 -2.90
CA PRO A 284 -4.04 83.64 -1.90
C PRO A 284 -3.21 84.78 -1.32
N TYR A 285 -2.65 84.57 -0.13
CA TYR A 285 -1.81 85.55 0.55
C TYR A 285 -0.52 85.87 -0.23
N GLU A 286 0.07 84.87 -0.84
CA GLU A 286 1.29 84.96 -1.63
C GLU A 286 1.29 83.92 -2.77
N ALA A 287 2.03 84.22 -3.84
CA ALA A 287 2.28 83.23 -4.88
C ALA A 287 3.14 82.11 -4.36
N ALA A 288 2.95 80.88 -4.86
CA ALA A 288 3.77 79.71 -4.46
C ALA A 288 4.37 79.05 -5.70
N LYS A 289 5.29 78.14 -5.45
CA LYS A 289 5.95 77.37 -6.50
C LYS A 289 5.24 76.04 -6.75
N LEU A 290 5.17 75.63 -8.00
CA LEU A 290 4.69 74.33 -8.40
C LEU A 290 5.69 73.25 -7.93
N GLU A 291 5.17 72.19 -7.42
CA GLU A 291 5.91 70.97 -7.09
C GLU A 291 5.38 69.78 -7.89
N TYR A 292 6.19 68.78 -8.09
CA TYR A 292 5.68 67.52 -8.64
C TYR A 292 4.61 66.93 -7.72
N TYR A 293 3.59 66.32 -8.32
CA TYR A 293 2.48 65.76 -7.56
C TYR A 293 2.94 64.71 -6.56
N ARG A 294 3.87 63.84 -6.99
CA ARG A 294 4.50 62.82 -6.17
C ARG A 294 5.97 62.65 -6.55
N VAL A 295 6.81 62.47 -5.55
CA VAL A 295 8.23 62.15 -5.73
C VAL A 295 8.57 60.98 -4.85
N GLY A 296 9.27 59.99 -5.36
CA GLY A 296 9.71 58.83 -4.63
C GLY A 296 11.02 58.26 -5.19
N ASP A 297 11.77 57.61 -4.36
CA ASP A 297 12.99 56.94 -4.80
C ASP A 297 12.69 55.61 -5.45
N LEU A 298 13.30 55.35 -6.60
CA LEU A 298 13.32 54.06 -7.26
C LEU A 298 14.55 53.29 -6.74
N ASN A 299 14.31 52.32 -5.89
CA ASN A 299 15.35 51.53 -5.25
C ASN A 299 15.33 50.10 -5.75
N SER A 300 16.49 49.46 -5.89
CA SER A 300 16.57 48.03 -6.12
C SER A 300 15.95 47.28 -4.97
N THR A 301 15.07 46.33 -5.26
CA THR A 301 14.46 45.45 -4.26
C THR A 301 15.25 44.17 -4.02
N VAL A 302 16.24 43.91 -4.87
CA VAL A 302 17.10 42.72 -4.85
C VAL A 302 18.57 43.10 -5.05
N SER A 303 19.48 42.20 -4.67
CA SER A 303 20.90 42.27 -5.01
C SER A 303 21.19 41.38 -6.21
N GLY A 304 22.17 41.72 -7.03
CA GLY A 304 22.60 40.90 -8.17
C GLY A 304 23.42 41.68 -9.16
N THR A 305 23.71 41.09 -10.30
CA THR A 305 24.48 41.68 -11.39
C THR A 305 23.52 42.29 -12.44
N VAL A 306 23.78 43.49 -12.87
CA VAL A 306 22.98 44.17 -13.89
C VAL A 306 23.20 43.50 -15.25
N ILE A 307 22.12 43.02 -15.88
CA ILE A 307 22.11 42.49 -17.24
C ILE A 307 21.93 43.65 -18.24
N SER A 308 20.98 44.53 -17.96
CA SER A 308 20.69 45.66 -18.82
C SER A 308 20.10 46.82 -18.03
N SER A 309 20.37 48.05 -18.49
CA SER A 309 19.85 49.29 -17.92
C SER A 309 19.34 50.22 -19.02
N ARG A 310 18.17 50.79 -18.80
CA ARG A 310 17.52 51.83 -19.65
C ARG A 310 17.32 53.12 -18.89
N LEU A 311 18.09 53.35 -17.87
CA LEU A 311 17.98 54.52 -17.04
C LEU A 311 18.59 55.74 -17.78
N VAL A 312 17.77 56.78 -17.98
CA VAL A 312 18.20 58.04 -18.59
C VAL A 312 17.50 59.18 -17.84
N ASP A 313 18.23 60.24 -17.50
CA ASP A 313 17.63 61.41 -16.86
C ASP A 313 16.52 62.02 -17.75
N TYR A 314 15.44 62.42 -17.12
CA TYR A 314 14.22 62.96 -17.72
C TYR A 314 13.47 62.00 -18.66
N LEU A 315 13.79 60.71 -18.65
CA LEU A 315 13.01 59.71 -19.37
C LEU A 315 11.59 59.62 -18.78
N SER A 316 10.60 59.77 -19.63
CA SER A 316 9.20 59.50 -19.24
C SER A 316 8.95 58.00 -19.19
N VAL A 317 8.41 57.49 -18.08
CA VAL A 317 8.20 56.08 -17.81
C VAL A 317 6.75 55.80 -17.43
N THR A 318 6.33 54.57 -17.69
CA THR A 318 4.99 54.07 -17.34
C THR A 318 5.08 52.96 -16.31
N PRO A 319 4.03 52.74 -15.50
CA PRO A 319 4.02 51.66 -14.51
C PRO A 319 4.33 50.31 -15.15
N GLY A 320 5.20 49.53 -14.52
CA GLY A 320 5.58 48.19 -14.99
C GLY A 320 6.61 48.15 -16.13
N GLN A 321 7.04 49.30 -16.67
CA GLN A 321 8.09 49.39 -17.67
C GLN A 321 9.42 48.93 -17.06
N VAL A 322 10.04 47.88 -17.60
CA VAL A 322 11.34 47.40 -17.11
C VAL A 322 12.45 48.41 -17.44
N LEU A 323 13.09 48.93 -16.38
CA LEU A 323 14.17 49.91 -16.46
C LEU A 323 15.55 49.31 -16.23
N VAL A 324 15.65 48.37 -15.31
CA VAL A 324 16.87 47.62 -15.02
C VAL A 324 16.50 46.16 -14.93
N GLN A 325 17.28 45.31 -15.58
CA GLN A 325 17.19 43.88 -15.48
C GLN A 325 18.41 43.37 -14.74
N ILE A 326 18.18 42.57 -13.70
CA ILE A 326 19.18 42.03 -12.81
C ILE A 326 19.22 40.50 -12.99
N ASP A 327 20.40 39.91 -12.89
CA ASP A 327 20.58 38.46 -12.99
C ASP A 327 19.96 37.76 -11.78
N GLY A 328 19.17 36.73 -12.05
CA GLY A 328 18.41 35.96 -11.05
C GLY A 328 18.60 34.46 -11.16
N GLU A 329 19.64 33.97 -11.84
CA GLU A 329 19.86 32.54 -12.05
C GLU A 329 19.88 31.77 -10.72
N ASP A 330 20.51 32.33 -9.68
CA ASP A 330 20.50 31.74 -8.33
C ASP A 330 19.09 31.69 -7.74
N SER A 331 18.29 32.75 -7.92
CA SER A 331 16.92 32.84 -7.37
C SER A 331 15.96 31.84 -8.00
N GLU A 332 16.11 31.53 -9.29
CA GLU A 332 15.32 30.50 -9.97
C GLU A 332 15.64 29.10 -9.42
N THR A 333 16.91 28.81 -9.16
CA THR A 333 17.34 27.56 -8.57
C THR A 333 16.85 27.43 -7.13
N GLU A 334 16.93 28.51 -6.35
CA GLU A 334 16.45 28.54 -4.96
C GLU A 334 14.94 28.32 -4.86
N ILE A 335 14.13 28.95 -5.73
CA ILE A 335 12.67 28.74 -5.70
C ILE A 335 12.30 27.30 -6.07
N PHE A 336 12.98 26.72 -7.06
CA PHE A 336 12.76 25.32 -7.43
C PHE A 336 13.09 24.39 -6.26
N THR A 337 14.21 24.61 -5.58
CA THR A 337 14.59 23.85 -4.40
C THR A 337 13.59 24.03 -3.25
N ALA A 338 13.16 25.25 -2.99
CA ALA A 338 12.15 25.54 -1.96
C ALA A 338 10.81 24.86 -2.26
N GLN A 339 10.40 24.80 -3.55
CA GLN A 339 9.19 24.09 -3.98
C GLN A 339 9.29 22.56 -3.76
N GLN A 340 10.45 21.97 -4.04
CA GLN A 340 10.69 20.55 -3.75
C GLN A 340 10.61 20.27 -2.25
N ASN A 341 11.26 21.10 -1.44
CA ASN A 341 11.20 20.98 0.01
C ASN A 341 9.79 21.16 0.57
N LEU A 342 9.01 22.09 -0.01
CA LEU A 342 7.59 22.24 0.34
C LEU A 342 6.79 20.96 0.06
N ALA A 343 6.98 20.36 -1.12
CA ALA A 343 6.30 19.11 -1.47
C ALA A 343 6.67 17.95 -0.52
N GLU A 344 7.94 17.89 -0.09
CA GLU A 344 8.37 16.91 0.91
C GLU A 344 7.77 17.19 2.29
N ALA A 345 7.76 18.45 2.73
CA ALA A 345 7.15 18.86 3.99
C ALA A 345 5.64 18.58 4.03
N GLN A 346 4.95 18.78 2.90
CA GLN A 346 3.51 18.43 2.76
C GLN A 346 3.27 16.93 2.93
N LYS A 347 4.12 16.07 2.37
CA LYS A 347 4.03 14.62 2.56
C LYS A 347 4.29 14.23 4.03
N LYS A 348 5.24 14.88 4.68
CA LYS A 348 5.50 14.67 6.12
C LYS A 348 4.28 15.09 6.96
N LEU A 349 3.66 16.23 6.64
CA LEU A 349 2.44 16.69 7.32
C LEU A 349 1.28 15.69 7.13
N GLU A 350 1.07 15.20 5.90
CA GLU A 350 0.05 14.17 5.62
C GLU A 350 0.31 12.90 6.43
N SER A 351 1.57 12.45 6.50
CA SER A 351 1.93 11.27 7.28
C SER A 351 1.73 11.49 8.78
N ALA A 352 2.13 12.65 9.30
CA ALA A 352 1.93 13.00 10.71
C ALA A 352 0.43 13.10 11.05
N GLN A 353 -0.39 13.66 10.14
CA GLN A 353 -1.84 13.73 10.32
C GLN A 353 -2.47 12.34 10.35
N LYS A 354 -2.10 11.44 9.43
CA LYS A 354 -2.55 10.04 9.44
C LYS A 354 -2.19 9.34 10.74
N ASN A 355 -0.98 9.59 11.27
CA ASN A 355 -0.55 9.03 12.55
C ASN A 355 -1.38 9.56 13.72
N LEU A 356 -1.77 10.84 13.68
CA LEU A 356 -2.68 11.43 14.68
C LEU A 356 -4.10 10.88 14.54
N ASP A 357 -4.59 10.68 13.32
CA ASP A 357 -5.92 10.11 13.05
C ASP A 357 -6.04 8.68 13.59
N ILE A 358 -4.95 7.89 13.56
CA ILE A 358 -4.90 6.55 14.17
C ILE A 358 -5.14 6.62 15.69
N CYS A 359 -4.80 7.72 16.34
CA CYS A 359 -5.08 7.90 17.77
C CYS A 359 -6.58 8.05 18.08
N ASN A 360 -7.41 8.42 17.10
CA ASN A 360 -8.87 8.47 17.18
C ASN A 360 -9.45 7.58 16.08
N ALA A 361 -9.13 6.29 16.14
CA ALA A 361 -9.39 5.38 15.06
C ALA A 361 -10.87 5.10 14.86
N VAL A 362 -11.27 5.07 13.61
CA VAL A 362 -12.56 4.61 13.15
C VAL A 362 -12.39 3.37 12.28
N ALA A 363 -13.42 2.56 12.13
CA ALA A 363 -13.40 1.38 11.30
C ALA A 363 -13.12 1.74 9.82
N PRO A 364 -12.01 1.26 9.22
CA PRO A 364 -11.67 1.59 7.83
C PRO A 364 -12.59 0.88 6.83
N ILE A 365 -13.14 -0.26 7.23
CA ILE A 365 -14.09 -1.08 6.47
C ILE A 365 -15.19 -1.57 7.39
N SER A 366 -16.35 -1.93 6.84
CA SER A 366 -17.36 -2.69 7.58
C SER A 366 -16.90 -4.13 7.73
N GLY A 367 -17.06 -4.70 8.92
CA GLY A 367 -16.60 -6.07 9.18
C GLY A 367 -16.71 -6.46 10.65
N GLN A 368 -15.92 -7.43 11.04
CA GLN A 368 -15.83 -7.94 12.40
C GLN A 368 -14.48 -7.60 13.02
N ILE A 369 -14.48 -7.22 14.28
CA ILE A 369 -13.26 -6.95 15.05
C ILE A 369 -12.56 -8.28 15.34
N ILE A 370 -11.28 -8.37 14.97
CA ILE A 370 -10.44 -9.54 15.21
C ILE A 370 -9.10 -9.09 15.80
N GLY A 371 -8.67 -9.72 16.87
CA GLY A 371 -7.37 -9.45 17.47
C GLY A 371 -7.27 -8.11 18.21
N LEU A 372 -8.36 -7.71 18.88
CA LEU A 372 -8.37 -6.54 19.74
C LEU A 372 -7.49 -6.78 20.98
N SER A 373 -6.44 -5.99 21.13
CA SER A 373 -5.47 -6.12 22.23
C SER A 373 -5.35 -4.84 23.06
N LEU A 374 -6.44 -4.08 23.22
CA LEU A 374 -6.48 -2.79 23.89
C LEU A 374 -7.26 -2.85 25.19
N THR A 375 -6.73 -2.21 26.23
CA THR A 375 -7.44 -1.96 27.48
C THR A 375 -7.27 -0.50 27.91
N PRO A 376 -8.31 0.17 28.42
CA PRO A 376 -8.20 1.54 28.91
C PRO A 376 -7.08 1.69 29.96
N GLY A 377 -6.27 2.74 29.84
CA GLY A 377 -5.11 3.00 30.68
C GLY A 377 -3.83 2.26 30.29
N GLN A 378 -3.85 1.43 29.25
CA GLN A 378 -2.66 0.72 28.75
C GLN A 378 -1.70 1.67 28.03
N GLU A 379 -0.41 1.59 28.37
CA GLU A 379 0.66 2.27 27.62
C GLU A 379 1.07 1.41 26.40
N LEU A 380 1.09 2.03 25.24
CA LEU A 380 1.42 1.41 23.97
C LEU A 380 2.73 1.95 23.44
N GLN A 381 3.52 1.06 22.86
CA GLN A 381 4.74 1.41 22.14
C GLN A 381 4.46 1.65 20.65
N ALA A 382 5.35 2.37 20.01
CA ALA A 382 5.30 2.51 18.55
C ALA A 382 5.35 1.13 17.86
N ASN A 383 4.68 1.01 16.73
CA ASN A 383 4.51 -0.21 15.92
C ASN A 383 3.70 -1.34 16.60
N SER A 384 2.92 -1.02 17.64
CA SER A 384 1.97 -1.97 18.22
C SER A 384 0.77 -2.15 17.28
N THR A 385 0.41 -3.41 16.99
CA THR A 385 -0.85 -3.74 16.33
C THR A 385 -1.99 -3.58 17.34
N LEU A 386 -3.00 -2.84 16.99
CA LEU A 386 -4.08 -2.44 17.89
C LEU A 386 -5.33 -3.30 17.69
N VAL A 387 -5.79 -3.38 16.46
CA VAL A 387 -7.01 -4.08 16.09
C VAL A 387 -6.96 -4.41 14.59
N THR A 388 -7.61 -5.48 14.21
CA THR A 388 -7.87 -5.83 12.82
C THR A 388 -9.37 -5.86 12.57
N VAL A 389 -9.83 -5.16 11.56
CA VAL A 389 -11.22 -5.21 11.09
C VAL A 389 -11.24 -6.07 9.84
N SER A 390 -12.04 -7.15 9.85
CA SER A 390 -12.10 -8.11 8.76
C SER A 390 -13.53 -8.25 8.24
N ASP A 391 -13.70 -8.07 6.94
CA ASP A 391 -14.95 -8.40 6.27
C ASP A 391 -15.03 -9.93 6.12
N THR A 392 -15.80 -10.55 7.01
CA THR A 392 -16.02 -11.99 7.03
C THR A 392 -17.22 -12.45 6.20
N SER A 393 -17.93 -11.54 5.53
CA SER A 393 -19.08 -11.86 4.69
C SER A 393 -18.68 -12.61 3.42
N THR A 394 -17.50 -12.35 2.91
CA THR A 394 -16.88 -13.09 1.82
C THR A 394 -15.51 -13.57 2.27
N VAL A 395 -15.25 -14.84 2.09
CA VAL A 395 -13.98 -15.44 2.45
C VAL A 395 -13.24 -15.97 1.24
N THR A 396 -11.94 -16.02 1.34
CA THR A 396 -11.07 -16.68 0.36
C THR A 396 -10.37 -17.86 1.02
N VAL A 397 -10.35 -19.00 0.32
CA VAL A 397 -9.61 -20.18 0.77
C VAL A 397 -8.35 -20.28 -0.06
N SER A 398 -7.20 -20.13 0.60
CA SER A 398 -5.89 -20.35 -0.02
C SER A 398 -5.56 -21.82 0.07
N ALA A 399 -5.53 -22.50 -1.06
CA ALA A 399 -5.30 -23.94 -1.18
C ALA A 399 -4.24 -24.23 -2.26
N THR A 400 -3.81 -25.49 -2.34
CA THR A 400 -2.86 -25.96 -3.36
C THR A 400 -3.35 -27.24 -4.00
N VAL A 401 -3.14 -27.37 -5.30
CA VAL A 401 -3.47 -28.57 -6.08
C VAL A 401 -2.17 -29.12 -6.65
N ASP A 402 -2.05 -30.44 -6.69
CA ASP A 402 -0.87 -31.13 -7.23
C ASP A 402 -0.80 -31.02 -8.77
N GLU A 403 0.38 -31.32 -9.33
CA GLU A 403 0.67 -31.23 -10.76
C GLU A 403 -0.23 -32.13 -11.61
N ARG A 404 -0.69 -33.26 -11.07
CA ARG A 404 -1.53 -34.22 -11.82
C ARG A 404 -2.93 -33.70 -12.03
N ASN A 405 -3.43 -32.93 -11.07
CA ASN A 405 -4.82 -32.50 -11.00
C ASN A 405 -5.03 -31.07 -11.51
N ILE A 406 -3.96 -30.23 -11.53
CA ILE A 406 -4.10 -28.82 -11.88
C ILE A 406 -4.63 -28.58 -13.30
N SER A 407 -4.32 -29.46 -14.27
CA SER A 407 -4.78 -29.34 -15.66
C SER A 407 -6.31 -29.40 -15.80
N TYR A 408 -7.00 -29.98 -14.82
CA TYR A 408 -8.44 -30.12 -14.78
C TYR A 408 -9.14 -28.97 -14.04
N ILE A 409 -8.41 -28.16 -13.29
CA ILE A 409 -8.97 -27.07 -12.48
C ILE A 409 -8.94 -25.76 -13.25
N LYS A 410 -10.09 -25.09 -13.29
CA LYS A 410 -10.26 -23.80 -13.98
C LYS A 410 -11.00 -22.81 -13.07
N ALA A 411 -10.71 -21.52 -13.28
CA ALA A 411 -11.48 -20.47 -12.64
C ALA A 411 -12.97 -20.58 -13.01
N GLY A 412 -13.84 -20.34 -12.04
CA GLY A 412 -15.29 -20.46 -12.14
C GLY A 412 -15.84 -21.84 -11.80
N MET A 413 -15.01 -22.86 -11.53
CA MET A 413 -15.49 -24.17 -11.11
C MET A 413 -16.12 -24.11 -9.71
N PRO A 414 -17.26 -24.79 -9.49
CA PRO A 414 -17.87 -24.90 -8.18
C PRO A 414 -17.03 -25.76 -7.25
N VAL A 415 -17.01 -25.39 -5.98
CA VAL A 415 -16.26 -26.06 -4.93
C VAL A 415 -17.16 -26.31 -3.75
N ASN A 416 -17.18 -27.53 -3.25
CA ASN A 416 -17.78 -27.85 -1.97
C ASN A 416 -16.72 -27.66 -0.89
N LEU A 417 -17.08 -26.93 0.17
CA LEU A 417 -16.23 -26.66 1.33
C LEU A 417 -16.85 -27.32 2.54
N ASP A 418 -16.03 -28.02 3.33
CA ASP A 418 -16.45 -28.61 4.60
C ASP A 418 -15.52 -28.21 5.72
N GLN A 419 -16.07 -27.55 6.72
CA GLN A 419 -15.36 -27.17 7.92
C GLN A 419 -16.06 -27.77 9.15
N TRP A 420 -15.46 -28.82 9.73
CA TRP A 420 -16.00 -29.50 10.93
C TRP A 420 -17.43 -30.00 10.79
N GLY A 421 -17.83 -30.45 9.58
CA GLY A 421 -19.17 -30.93 9.29
C GLY A 421 -20.16 -29.83 8.89
N THR A 422 -19.71 -28.59 8.78
CA THR A 422 -20.51 -27.50 8.21
C THR A 422 -20.11 -27.32 6.75
N SER A 423 -21.08 -27.48 5.85
CA SER A 423 -20.84 -27.36 4.41
C SER A 423 -21.12 -25.95 3.91
N ALA A 424 -20.27 -25.47 3.02
CA ALA A 424 -20.44 -24.21 2.29
C ALA A 424 -20.10 -24.43 0.81
N PHE A 425 -20.52 -23.51 -0.04
CA PHE A 425 -20.23 -23.52 -1.47
C PHE A 425 -19.34 -22.35 -1.85
N GLY A 426 -18.36 -22.65 -2.68
CA GLY A 426 -17.46 -21.63 -3.23
C GLY A 426 -17.25 -21.82 -4.71
N THR A 427 -16.44 -20.97 -5.28
CA THR A 427 -15.97 -21.05 -6.67
C THR A 427 -14.47 -20.82 -6.73
N VAL A 428 -13.80 -21.52 -7.63
CA VAL A 428 -12.37 -21.26 -7.92
C VAL A 428 -12.26 -19.85 -8.51
N GLU A 429 -11.64 -18.94 -7.79
CA GLU A 429 -11.43 -17.54 -8.24
C GLU A 429 -10.20 -17.44 -9.13
N THR A 430 -9.07 -18.02 -8.68
CA THR A 430 -7.81 -17.99 -9.43
C THR A 430 -7.09 -19.33 -9.35
N VAL A 431 -6.36 -19.64 -10.43
CA VAL A 431 -5.43 -20.76 -10.52
C VAL A 431 -4.06 -20.19 -10.88
N SER A 432 -3.05 -20.43 -10.05
CA SER A 432 -1.69 -19.97 -10.33
C SER A 432 -1.04 -20.81 -11.43
N LEU A 433 -0.36 -20.14 -12.35
CA LEU A 433 0.47 -20.80 -13.37
C LEU A 433 1.87 -21.14 -12.84
N SER A 434 2.24 -20.62 -11.67
CA SER A 434 3.53 -20.88 -11.04
C SER A 434 3.35 -21.89 -9.92
N SER A 435 4.14 -22.97 -9.94
CA SER A 435 4.16 -23.97 -8.90
C SER A 435 5.17 -23.63 -7.79
N THR A 436 4.88 -24.12 -6.60
CA THR A 436 5.84 -24.22 -5.50
C THR A 436 6.25 -25.67 -5.35
N VAL A 437 7.56 -25.94 -5.27
CA VAL A 437 8.06 -27.30 -5.13
C VAL A 437 8.44 -27.55 -3.67
N ASN A 438 7.74 -28.48 -3.03
CA ASN A 438 8.06 -28.95 -1.68
C ASN A 438 8.36 -30.46 -1.73
N ASN A 439 9.52 -30.86 -1.22
CA ASN A 439 9.96 -32.28 -1.18
C ASN A 439 9.85 -33.00 -2.54
N GLY A 440 10.11 -32.27 -3.65
CA GLY A 440 10.07 -32.84 -5.00
C GLY A 440 8.67 -32.97 -5.62
N VAL A 441 7.62 -32.49 -4.93
CA VAL A 441 6.25 -32.45 -5.46
C VAL A 441 5.92 -30.99 -5.84
N ALA A 442 5.51 -30.78 -7.10
CA ALA A 442 5.04 -29.48 -7.56
C ALA A 442 3.58 -29.29 -7.13
N SER A 443 3.31 -28.17 -6.46
CA SER A 443 1.97 -27.77 -6.02
C SER A 443 1.64 -26.39 -6.59
N TYR A 444 0.45 -26.25 -7.09
CA TYR A 444 -0.06 -25.03 -7.71
C TYR A 444 -1.04 -24.33 -6.77
N PRO A 445 -0.77 -23.10 -6.33
CA PRO A 445 -1.70 -22.34 -5.53
C PRO A 445 -3.01 -22.06 -6.28
N ILE A 446 -4.12 -22.27 -5.60
CA ILE A 446 -5.45 -21.85 -6.04
C ILE A 446 -6.10 -20.99 -4.96
N THR A 447 -6.95 -20.07 -5.40
CA THR A 447 -7.80 -19.29 -4.49
C THR A 447 -9.26 -19.64 -4.78
N ILE A 448 -9.99 -20.01 -3.74
CA ILE A 448 -11.42 -20.28 -3.81
C ILE A 448 -12.12 -19.13 -3.08
N SER A 449 -13.14 -18.54 -3.70
CA SER A 449 -13.99 -17.52 -3.08
C SER A 449 -15.30 -18.16 -2.65
N ALA A 450 -15.75 -17.85 -1.44
CA ALA A 450 -17.01 -18.35 -0.90
C ALA A 450 -17.79 -17.23 -0.20
N ASP A 451 -19.10 -17.23 -0.37
CA ASP A 451 -20.00 -16.42 0.44
C ASP A 451 -20.07 -17.01 1.85
N ASN A 452 -19.89 -16.15 2.84
CA ASN A 452 -19.90 -16.52 4.24
C ASN A 452 -20.81 -15.59 5.07
N THR A 453 -21.83 -15.03 4.44
CA THR A 453 -22.80 -14.13 5.11
C THR A 453 -23.44 -14.79 6.33
N ASP A 454 -23.66 -16.11 6.27
CA ASP A 454 -24.19 -16.92 7.36
C ASP A 454 -23.16 -17.26 8.46
N GLY A 455 -21.86 -16.95 8.24
CA GLY A 455 -20.79 -17.21 9.20
C GLY A 455 -20.43 -18.69 9.36
N ASN A 456 -20.71 -19.51 8.34
CA ASN A 456 -20.48 -20.96 8.37
C ASN A 456 -18.98 -21.34 8.31
N LEU A 457 -18.15 -20.46 7.76
CA LEU A 457 -16.70 -20.66 7.66
C LEU A 457 -15.98 -19.74 8.62
N GLN A 458 -15.19 -20.34 9.50
CA GLN A 458 -14.34 -19.60 10.45
C GLN A 458 -13.04 -19.18 9.79
N VAL A 459 -12.77 -17.88 9.77
CA VAL A 459 -11.50 -17.33 9.27
C VAL A 459 -10.32 -17.79 10.13
N ASN A 460 -9.12 -17.82 9.53
CA ASN A 460 -7.88 -18.30 10.13
C ASN A 460 -7.90 -19.79 10.54
N SER A 461 -8.83 -20.57 10.00
CA SER A 461 -8.95 -22.01 10.20
C SER A 461 -8.89 -22.77 8.89
N TYR A 462 -8.57 -24.05 8.94
CA TYR A 462 -8.54 -24.88 7.73
C TYR A 462 -9.94 -25.39 7.38
N VAL A 463 -10.20 -25.48 6.08
CA VAL A 463 -11.40 -26.06 5.48
C VAL A 463 -10.97 -27.14 4.47
N ASN A 464 -11.71 -28.23 4.39
CA ASN A 464 -11.53 -29.21 3.32
C ASN A 464 -12.30 -28.74 2.09
N TYR A 465 -11.72 -28.90 0.92
CA TYR A 465 -12.36 -28.57 -0.34
C TYR A 465 -12.46 -29.79 -1.24
N GLN A 466 -13.53 -29.82 -2.05
CA GLN A 466 -13.77 -30.82 -3.07
C GLN A 466 -14.18 -30.10 -4.36
N ILE A 467 -13.39 -30.30 -5.42
CA ILE A 467 -13.64 -29.74 -6.76
C ILE A 467 -13.94 -30.89 -7.70
N GLN A 468 -15.10 -30.86 -8.35
CA GLN A 468 -15.44 -31.84 -9.38
C GLN A 468 -14.70 -31.49 -10.67
N ALA A 469 -13.59 -32.21 -10.91
CA ALA A 469 -12.66 -31.91 -12.02
C ALA A 469 -13.21 -32.35 -13.37
N SER A 470 -13.86 -33.51 -13.42
CA SER A 470 -14.51 -34.03 -14.61
C SER A 470 -15.63 -35.03 -14.23
N GLN A 471 -16.64 -35.14 -15.08
CA GLN A 471 -17.76 -36.05 -14.91
C GLN A 471 -18.17 -36.58 -16.27
N ASN A 472 -18.49 -37.88 -16.32
CA ASN A 472 -19.17 -38.50 -17.44
C ASN A 472 -20.29 -39.40 -16.89
N ASP A 473 -21.54 -39.03 -17.19
CA ASP A 473 -22.72 -39.71 -16.62
C ASP A 473 -23.07 -40.98 -17.35
N ASN A 474 -22.47 -41.24 -18.52
CA ASN A 474 -22.78 -42.42 -19.33
C ASN A 474 -21.56 -42.90 -20.11
N CYS A 475 -20.68 -43.60 -19.40
CA CYS A 475 -19.48 -44.20 -19.98
C CYS A 475 -19.34 -45.66 -19.60
N LEU A 476 -18.63 -46.44 -20.42
CA LEU A 476 -18.24 -47.80 -20.08
C LEU A 476 -17.19 -47.77 -18.97
N MET A 477 -17.41 -48.54 -17.94
CA MET A 477 -16.53 -48.58 -16.78
C MET A 477 -16.05 -49.98 -16.49
N VAL A 478 -14.81 -50.06 -16.00
CA VAL A 478 -14.22 -51.28 -15.41
C VAL A 478 -13.56 -50.91 -14.08
N PRO A 479 -13.51 -51.85 -13.13
CA PRO A 479 -12.68 -51.64 -11.91
C PRO A 479 -11.23 -51.34 -12.27
N ILE A 480 -10.60 -50.43 -11.53
CA ILE A 480 -9.20 -50.02 -11.78
C ILE A 480 -8.24 -51.21 -11.78
N GLN A 481 -8.57 -52.28 -11.01
CA GLN A 481 -7.80 -53.52 -10.92
C GLN A 481 -7.83 -54.34 -12.22
N ALA A 482 -8.76 -54.10 -13.12
CA ALA A 482 -8.83 -54.80 -14.40
C ALA A 482 -7.90 -54.18 -15.46
N VAL A 483 -7.48 -52.94 -15.27
CA VAL A 483 -6.62 -52.20 -16.22
C VAL A 483 -5.16 -52.47 -15.91
N ARG A 484 -4.43 -52.97 -16.93
CA ARG A 484 -2.99 -53.27 -16.80
C ARG A 484 -2.21 -52.63 -17.93
N THR A 485 -0.92 -52.34 -17.65
CA THR A 485 0.01 -51.89 -18.67
C THR A 485 0.93 -53.06 -19.05
N VAL A 486 1.00 -53.36 -20.34
CA VAL A 486 1.85 -54.44 -20.88
C VAL A 486 2.90 -53.88 -21.84
N GLY A 487 4.07 -54.53 -21.87
CA GLY A 487 5.13 -54.21 -22.82
C GLY A 487 4.87 -54.90 -24.18
N LEU A 488 5.14 -54.22 -25.28
CA LEU A 488 5.06 -54.74 -26.63
C LEU A 488 6.44 -55.10 -27.18
N GLU A 489 6.46 -55.89 -28.29
CA GLU A 489 7.73 -56.32 -28.91
C GLU A 489 8.62 -55.20 -29.43
N ASP A 490 8.03 -54.06 -29.77
CA ASP A 490 8.74 -52.85 -30.23
C ASP A 490 9.35 -52.00 -29.10
N GLY A 491 9.22 -52.45 -27.83
CA GLY A 491 9.67 -51.71 -26.65
C GLY A 491 8.70 -50.62 -26.19
N SER A 492 7.56 -50.43 -26.82
CA SER A 492 6.48 -49.57 -26.36
C SER A 492 5.60 -50.27 -25.31
N SER A 493 4.69 -49.57 -24.67
CA SER A 493 3.71 -50.10 -23.74
C SER A 493 2.30 -49.82 -24.17
N ALA A 494 1.39 -50.75 -23.91
CA ALA A 494 -0.04 -50.60 -24.16
C ALA A 494 -0.87 -50.78 -22.89
N THR A 495 -1.95 -50.03 -22.75
CA THR A 495 -2.95 -50.23 -21.70
C THR A 495 -3.94 -51.25 -22.18
N VAL A 496 -4.14 -52.34 -21.41
CA VAL A 496 -5.00 -53.45 -21.76
C VAL A 496 -5.95 -53.83 -20.62
N VAL A 497 -7.05 -54.43 -21.00
CA VAL A 497 -7.89 -55.27 -20.12
C VAL A 497 -7.94 -56.68 -20.67
N TYR A 498 -7.97 -57.69 -19.77
CA TYR A 498 -8.07 -59.08 -20.20
C TYR A 498 -9.53 -59.52 -20.26
N VAL A 499 -10.05 -59.67 -21.48
CA VAL A 499 -11.44 -59.98 -21.75
C VAL A 499 -11.61 -61.51 -21.83
N GLN A 500 -12.65 -62.03 -21.19
CA GLN A 500 -13.01 -63.45 -21.24
C GLN A 500 -13.66 -63.77 -22.56
N ALA A 501 -13.12 -64.76 -23.30
CA ALA A 501 -13.71 -65.25 -24.55
C ALA A 501 -13.40 -66.72 -24.76
N ASP A 502 -14.30 -67.45 -25.47
CA ASP A 502 -14.10 -68.87 -25.80
C ASP A 502 -13.00 -69.05 -26.86
N SER A 503 -12.72 -68.06 -27.67
CA SER A 503 -11.61 -68.01 -28.63
C SER A 503 -11.03 -66.61 -28.64
N ARG A 504 -9.75 -66.49 -29.08
CA ARG A 504 -9.05 -65.23 -29.13
C ARG A 504 -9.81 -64.20 -29.99
N PRO A 505 -10.19 -63.05 -29.44
CA PRO A 505 -10.83 -61.99 -30.22
C PRO A 505 -9.86 -61.38 -31.27
N ASP A 506 -10.41 -60.85 -32.37
CA ASP A 506 -9.63 -60.27 -33.45
C ASP A 506 -8.84 -59.01 -33.00
N ASN A 507 -9.31 -58.31 -31.97
CA ASN A 507 -8.68 -57.14 -31.38
C ASN A 507 -7.74 -57.42 -30.20
N ALA A 508 -7.49 -58.74 -29.92
CA ALA A 508 -6.54 -59.10 -28.85
C ALA A 508 -5.09 -58.94 -29.29
N LEU A 509 -4.28 -58.28 -28.46
CA LEU A 509 -2.87 -58.04 -28.70
C LEU A 509 -2.04 -59.35 -28.59
N GLU A 510 -0.99 -59.44 -29.43
CA GLU A 510 0.07 -60.42 -29.22
C GLU A 510 1.10 -59.84 -28.26
N LEU A 511 1.31 -60.56 -27.16
CA LEU A 511 2.27 -60.16 -26.14
C LEU A 511 3.52 -61.04 -26.21
N PRO A 512 4.73 -60.48 -26.07
CA PRO A 512 5.97 -61.24 -26.10
C PRO A 512 6.10 -62.22 -24.90
N TYR A 513 5.39 -61.92 -23.81
CA TYR A 513 5.34 -62.77 -22.63
C TYR A 513 3.90 -62.85 -22.11
N GLN A 514 3.48 -64.04 -21.77
CA GLN A 514 2.18 -64.25 -21.15
C GLN A 514 2.36 -64.16 -19.62
N ASP A 515 1.58 -63.33 -18.99
CA ASP A 515 1.62 -63.21 -17.52
C ASP A 515 1.01 -64.50 -16.89
N GLU A 516 1.79 -65.19 -16.11
CA GLU A 516 1.41 -66.46 -15.46
C GLU A 516 0.19 -66.32 -14.52
N GLU A 517 -0.11 -65.11 -14.09
CA GLU A 517 -1.26 -64.81 -13.25
C GLU A 517 -2.58 -64.76 -14.02
N ILE A 518 -2.54 -64.67 -15.37
CA ILE A 518 -3.77 -64.57 -16.20
C ILE A 518 -4.30 -65.97 -16.52
N PRO A 519 -5.54 -66.27 -16.11
CA PRO A 519 -6.15 -67.57 -16.41
C PRO A 519 -6.36 -67.81 -17.90
N SER A 520 -6.36 -69.08 -18.32
CA SER A 520 -6.70 -69.43 -19.70
C SER A 520 -8.15 -69.01 -20.04
N GLY A 521 -8.34 -68.47 -21.26
CA GLY A 521 -9.63 -67.94 -21.70
C GLY A 521 -9.82 -66.46 -21.49
N PHE A 522 -8.75 -65.76 -21.00
CA PHE A 522 -8.69 -64.29 -20.97
C PHE A 522 -7.64 -63.80 -21.94
N TYR A 523 -7.99 -62.81 -22.74
CA TYR A 523 -7.15 -62.27 -23.81
C TYR A 523 -6.91 -60.78 -23.62
N PRO A 524 -5.70 -60.27 -23.82
CA PRO A 524 -5.36 -58.86 -23.65
C PRO A 524 -5.94 -58.06 -24.83
N VAL A 525 -6.85 -57.15 -24.53
CA VAL A 525 -7.43 -56.19 -25.48
C VAL A 525 -6.97 -54.82 -25.14
N GLN A 526 -6.39 -54.13 -26.13
CA GLN A 526 -5.96 -52.75 -25.93
C GLN A 526 -7.16 -51.83 -25.72
N VAL A 527 -7.06 -50.98 -24.74
CA VAL A 527 -8.13 -50.02 -24.40
C VAL A 527 -7.59 -48.61 -24.33
N GLU A 528 -8.43 -47.65 -24.69
CA GLU A 528 -8.22 -46.26 -24.43
C GLU A 528 -9.00 -45.89 -23.17
N ILE A 529 -8.28 -45.43 -22.14
CA ILE A 529 -8.85 -45.04 -20.86
C ILE A 529 -9.25 -43.56 -20.86
N GLY A 530 -10.24 -43.21 -20.05
CA GLY A 530 -10.71 -41.84 -19.84
C GLY A 530 -10.55 -41.39 -18.40
N ILE A 531 -11.65 -40.90 -17.81
CA ILE A 531 -11.73 -40.48 -16.43
C ILE A 531 -11.54 -41.72 -15.53
N GLN A 532 -10.87 -41.52 -14.38
CA GLN A 532 -10.81 -42.55 -13.35
C GLN A 532 -11.19 -41.96 -11.99
N ASP A 533 -11.87 -42.76 -11.19
CA ASP A 533 -12.10 -42.48 -9.76
C ASP A 533 -11.30 -43.46 -8.88
N THR A 534 -11.66 -43.57 -7.62
CA THR A 534 -10.97 -44.44 -6.66
C THR A 534 -11.16 -45.93 -6.98
N TYR A 535 -12.24 -46.32 -7.66
CA TYR A 535 -12.65 -47.71 -7.88
C TYR A 535 -12.69 -48.11 -9.34
N ASN A 536 -13.02 -47.19 -10.24
CA ASN A 536 -13.31 -47.48 -11.62
C ASN A 536 -12.53 -46.59 -12.59
N VAL A 537 -12.40 -47.07 -13.81
CA VAL A 537 -11.81 -46.39 -14.95
C VAL A 537 -12.80 -46.37 -16.12
N GLU A 538 -12.99 -45.21 -16.71
CA GLU A 538 -13.73 -45.07 -17.98
C GLU A 538 -12.94 -45.70 -19.11
N ILE A 539 -13.60 -46.51 -19.91
CA ILE A 539 -13.07 -47.07 -21.15
C ILE A 539 -13.74 -46.37 -22.34
N LYS A 540 -12.95 -45.67 -23.15
CA LYS A 540 -13.43 -44.96 -24.35
C LYS A 540 -13.57 -45.89 -25.56
N SER A 541 -12.66 -46.88 -25.65
CA SER A 541 -12.65 -47.85 -26.74
C SER A 541 -11.92 -49.13 -26.36
N GLY A 542 -12.23 -50.24 -27.05
CA GLY A 542 -11.58 -51.52 -26.93
C GLY A 542 -12.47 -52.66 -26.39
N VAL A 543 -13.46 -52.36 -25.56
CA VAL A 543 -14.41 -53.35 -25.00
C VAL A 543 -15.87 -52.89 -25.18
N ASN A 544 -16.80 -53.80 -25.04
CA ASN A 544 -18.22 -53.55 -25.15
C ASN A 544 -18.97 -53.76 -23.83
N ASP A 545 -20.16 -53.21 -23.73
CA ASP A 545 -21.07 -53.49 -22.61
C ASP A 545 -21.39 -54.99 -22.49
N GLY A 546 -21.28 -55.51 -21.30
CA GLY A 546 -21.47 -56.93 -20.98
C GLY A 546 -20.22 -57.78 -21.08
N ASP A 547 -19.09 -57.28 -21.60
CA ASP A 547 -17.83 -58.03 -21.62
C ASP A 547 -17.38 -58.33 -20.19
N THR A 548 -16.87 -59.54 -19.98
CA THR A 548 -16.32 -59.96 -18.68
C THR A 548 -14.80 -59.81 -18.69
N VAL A 549 -14.29 -59.04 -17.76
CA VAL A 549 -12.83 -58.74 -17.62
C VAL A 549 -12.26 -59.34 -16.37
N PHE A 550 -10.99 -59.73 -16.47
CA PHE A 550 -10.19 -60.22 -15.33
C PHE A 550 -9.77 -59.07 -14.42
N THR A 551 -9.90 -59.24 -13.11
CA THR A 551 -9.47 -58.27 -12.12
C THR A 551 -8.22 -58.74 -11.37
N GLN A 552 -8.33 -59.86 -10.64
CA GLN A 552 -7.23 -60.42 -9.82
C GLN A 552 -7.50 -61.89 -9.54
N MET A 553 -6.45 -62.61 -9.08
CA MET A 553 -6.63 -63.94 -8.48
C MET A 553 -7.02 -63.79 -7.03
N ILE A 554 -8.15 -64.30 -6.62
CA ILE A 554 -8.60 -64.31 -5.24
C ILE A 554 -8.01 -65.59 -4.60
N THR A 555 -6.95 -65.48 -3.81
CA THR A 555 -6.46 -66.59 -2.99
C THR A 555 -7.11 -66.46 -1.62
N ASP A 556 -7.90 -67.48 -1.23
CA ASP A 556 -8.37 -67.58 0.16
C ASP A 556 -7.20 -67.68 1.13
N GLN A 557 -6.67 -66.55 1.58
CA GLN A 557 -5.84 -66.53 2.77
C GLN A 557 -6.76 -66.55 3.99
N ALA A 558 -6.99 -67.76 4.49
CA ALA A 558 -7.58 -67.91 5.81
C ALA A 558 -6.65 -67.23 6.84
N TRP A 559 -7.12 -66.16 7.40
CA TRP A 559 -6.51 -65.54 8.57
C TRP A 559 -6.54 -66.58 9.72
N GLY A 560 -5.34 -67.05 10.12
CA GLY A 560 -5.16 -67.85 11.32
C GLY A 560 -4.86 -66.96 12.51
#